data_5ede20874c08c085ef6c63c903eae672
#
_entry.id   5ede20874c08c085ef6c63c903eae672
#
_cell.length_a   1.000
_cell.length_b   1.000
_cell.length_c   1.000
_cell.angle_alpha   90.00
_cell.angle_beta   90.00
_cell.angle_gamma   90.00
#
_symmetry.space_group_name_H-M   'P 1'
#
loop_
_entity.id
_entity.type
_entity.pdbx_description
1 polymer ?
#
loop_
_entity_poly.entity_id
_entity_poly.type
_entity_poly.pdbx_seq_one_letter_code
_entity_poly.pdbx_strand_id
1 'polypeptide(L)'
;MKNNKGFTLIELLVVVAIIGILAAVGTVAYTGYTASAQKNASKTLYSQSVKYLTAEIQKCILNPSGTALEGNITCNASPTPTQWAEAFETKSTDKNPHNSSEAAVSVAAAGTTEGTLYVTAVEADDTADPPVEASLTLTMTPADGEDTLSQEITLE
;
A
#
# COMPACT_ATOMS: atom_id res chain seq x y z
N MET A 1 -55.40 -35.12 -14.21
CA MET A 1 -55.60 -33.78 -13.62
C MET A 1 -54.31 -33.37 -12.94
N LYS A 2 -53.61 -32.30 -13.42
CA LYS A 2 -52.42 -31.77 -12.75
C LYS A 2 -52.89 -30.88 -11.60
N ASN A 3 -52.55 -31.30 -10.34
CA ASN A 3 -52.74 -30.44 -9.16
C ASN A 3 -51.74 -29.27 -9.21
N ASN A 4 -52.21 -28.12 -9.65
CA ASN A 4 -51.47 -26.86 -9.50
C ASN A 4 -51.57 -26.41 -8.03
N LYS A 5 -50.59 -26.78 -7.20
CA LYS A 5 -50.45 -26.21 -5.86
C LYS A 5 -49.89 -24.80 -6.02
N GLY A 6 -50.71 -23.77 -5.82
CA GLY A 6 -50.29 -22.39 -5.79
C GLY A 6 -49.60 -22.06 -4.46
N PHE A 7 -48.64 -21.14 -4.48
CA PHE A 7 -48.03 -20.59 -3.28
C PHE A 7 -49.03 -19.76 -2.48
N THR A 8 -49.00 -19.87 -1.16
CA THR A 8 -49.81 -19.01 -0.29
C THR A 8 -49.11 -17.66 -0.11
N LEU A 9 -49.93 -16.61 0.10
CA LEU A 9 -49.43 -15.24 0.32
C LEU A 9 -48.52 -15.17 1.55
N ILE A 10 -48.78 -15.96 2.60
CA ILE A 10 -48.00 -16.01 3.81
C ILE A 10 -46.59 -16.68 3.60
N GLU A 11 -46.53 -17.71 2.76
CA GLU A 11 -45.25 -18.34 2.42
C GLU A 11 -44.32 -17.36 1.69
N LEU A 12 -44.89 -16.55 0.76
CA LEU A 12 -44.08 -15.53 0.07
C LEU A 12 -43.65 -14.41 1.02
N LEU A 13 -44.53 -13.97 1.92
CA LEU A 13 -44.25 -12.89 2.88
C LEU A 13 -43.13 -13.28 3.86
N VAL A 14 -43.18 -14.52 4.38
CA VAL A 14 -42.13 -15.02 5.31
C VAL A 14 -40.77 -15.12 4.59
N VAL A 15 -40.76 -15.59 3.35
CA VAL A 15 -39.50 -15.71 2.58
C VAL A 15 -38.88 -14.34 2.33
N VAL A 16 -39.62 -13.33 1.90
CA VAL A 16 -39.05 -11.98 1.68
C VAL A 16 -38.61 -11.32 2.98
N ALA A 17 -39.31 -11.58 4.09
CA ALA A 17 -38.89 -11.08 5.39
C ALA A 17 -37.54 -11.67 5.84
N ILE A 18 -37.37 -12.99 5.67
CA ILE A 18 -36.06 -13.67 6.01
C ILE A 18 -34.95 -13.16 5.11
N ILE A 19 -35.16 -13.05 3.79
CA ILE A 19 -34.18 -12.51 2.85
C ILE A 19 -33.81 -11.08 3.22
N GLY A 20 -34.78 -10.25 3.60
CA GLY A 20 -34.55 -8.86 4.02
C GLY A 20 -33.63 -8.77 5.25
N ILE A 21 -33.85 -9.61 6.26
CA ILE A 21 -33.03 -9.66 7.46
C ILE A 21 -31.61 -10.14 7.13
N LEU A 22 -31.49 -11.22 6.36
CA LEU A 22 -30.20 -11.77 5.98
C LEU A 22 -29.38 -10.81 5.11
N ALA A 23 -30.03 -10.09 4.18
CA ALA A 23 -29.40 -9.06 3.38
C ALA A 23 -28.87 -7.92 4.24
N ALA A 24 -29.66 -7.41 5.19
CA ALA A 24 -29.27 -6.32 6.06
C ALA A 24 -28.04 -6.67 6.93
N VAL A 25 -28.02 -7.85 7.53
CA VAL A 25 -26.87 -8.33 8.35
C VAL A 25 -25.66 -8.63 7.46
N GLY A 26 -25.89 -9.23 6.29
CA GLY A 26 -24.84 -9.61 5.34
C GLY A 26 -24.06 -8.41 4.81
N THR A 27 -24.71 -7.30 4.49
CA THR A 27 -24.01 -6.10 4.00
C THR A 27 -23.08 -5.49 5.05
N VAL A 28 -23.53 -5.38 6.31
CA VAL A 28 -22.70 -4.84 7.41
C VAL A 28 -21.48 -5.72 7.69
N ALA A 29 -21.68 -7.04 7.72
CA ALA A 29 -20.58 -7.97 7.92
C ALA A 29 -19.56 -7.94 6.77
N TYR A 30 -20.04 -7.83 5.52
CA TYR A 30 -19.19 -7.77 4.34
C TYR A 30 -18.33 -6.49 4.29
N THR A 31 -18.92 -5.33 4.57
CA THR A 31 -18.17 -4.06 4.59
C THR A 31 -17.09 -4.05 5.67
N GLY A 32 -17.37 -4.59 6.87
CA GLY A 32 -16.37 -4.71 7.93
C GLY A 32 -15.23 -5.66 7.56
N TYR A 33 -15.53 -6.76 6.89
CA TYR A 33 -14.50 -7.69 6.43
C TYR A 33 -13.61 -7.08 5.33
N THR A 34 -14.20 -6.41 4.35
CA THR A 34 -13.44 -5.78 3.26
C THR A 34 -12.54 -4.66 3.77
N ALA A 35 -13.02 -3.81 4.68
CA ALA A 35 -12.21 -2.77 5.30
C ALA A 35 -11.01 -3.36 6.07
N SER A 36 -11.23 -4.42 6.84
CA SER A 36 -10.16 -5.11 7.55
C SER A 36 -9.14 -5.76 6.60
N ALA A 37 -9.60 -6.32 5.48
CA ALA A 37 -8.74 -6.91 4.47
C ALA A 37 -7.86 -5.85 3.78
N GLN A 38 -8.44 -4.71 3.40
CA GLN A 38 -7.72 -3.57 2.79
C GLN A 38 -6.65 -3.02 3.74
N LYS A 39 -6.99 -2.82 5.01
CA LYS A 39 -6.05 -2.41 6.05
C LYS A 39 -4.86 -3.37 6.18
N ASN A 40 -5.12 -4.67 6.24
CA ASN A 40 -4.08 -5.69 6.36
C ASN A 40 -3.22 -5.76 5.08
N ALA A 41 -3.83 -5.60 3.90
CA ALA A 41 -3.12 -5.52 2.63
C ALA A 41 -2.18 -4.30 2.59
N SER A 42 -2.62 -3.12 3.05
CA SER A 42 -1.79 -1.92 3.15
C SER A 42 -0.59 -2.13 4.08
N LYS A 43 -0.80 -2.69 5.28
CA LYS A 43 0.29 -3.00 6.22
C LYS A 43 1.30 -4.00 5.64
N THR A 44 0.81 -4.98 4.89
CA THR A 44 1.66 -5.97 4.22
C THR A 44 2.47 -5.32 3.11
N LEU A 45 1.83 -4.51 2.26
CA LEU A 45 2.49 -3.75 1.21
C LEU A 45 3.60 -2.87 1.78
N TYR A 46 3.30 -2.10 2.83
CA TYR A 46 4.28 -1.25 3.51
C TYR A 46 5.50 -2.05 3.98
N SER A 47 5.27 -3.13 4.73
CA SER A 47 6.36 -3.93 5.30
C SER A 47 7.20 -4.65 4.24
N GLN A 48 6.59 -5.07 3.14
CA GLN A 48 7.30 -5.67 2.01
C GLN A 48 8.12 -4.63 1.26
N SER A 49 7.57 -3.44 1.01
CA SER A 49 8.24 -2.34 0.33
C SER A 49 9.48 -1.86 1.10
N VAL A 50 9.36 -1.67 2.42
CA VAL A 50 10.51 -1.30 3.27
C VAL A 50 11.61 -2.34 3.16
N LYS A 51 11.28 -3.62 3.33
CA LYS A 51 12.27 -4.72 3.27
C LYS A 51 12.92 -4.83 1.89
N TYR A 52 12.12 -4.72 0.84
CA TYR A 52 12.60 -4.81 -0.54
C TYR A 52 13.56 -3.66 -0.86
N LEU A 53 13.17 -2.42 -0.57
CA LEU A 53 14.01 -1.25 -0.84
C LEU A 53 15.29 -1.28 -0.02
N THR A 54 15.23 -1.62 1.27
CA THR A 54 16.41 -1.80 2.12
C THR A 54 17.36 -2.86 1.56
N ALA A 55 16.84 -4.00 1.11
CA ALA A 55 17.64 -5.06 0.52
C ALA A 55 18.31 -4.63 -0.80
N GLU A 56 17.62 -3.88 -1.65
CA GLU A 56 18.17 -3.38 -2.91
C GLU A 56 19.26 -2.31 -2.68
N ILE A 57 19.09 -1.44 -1.68
CA ILE A 57 20.12 -0.48 -1.26
C ILE A 57 21.35 -1.23 -0.76
N GLN A 58 21.19 -2.20 0.14
CA GLN A 58 22.31 -3.00 0.65
C GLN A 58 23.03 -3.80 -0.45
N LYS A 59 22.30 -4.25 -1.45
CA LYS A 59 22.88 -4.90 -2.63
C LYS A 59 23.84 -3.98 -3.38
N CYS A 60 23.52 -2.69 -3.50
CA CYS A 60 24.43 -1.70 -4.07
C CYS A 60 25.67 -1.47 -3.22
N ILE A 61 25.52 -1.40 -1.90
CA ILE A 61 26.67 -1.25 -0.96
C ILE A 61 27.62 -2.43 -1.09
N LEU A 62 27.08 -3.66 -1.16
CA LEU A 62 27.89 -4.88 -1.26
C LEU A 62 28.49 -5.10 -2.65
N ASN A 63 27.87 -4.59 -3.70
CA ASN A 63 28.33 -4.72 -5.09
C ASN A 63 28.20 -3.38 -5.84
N PRO A 64 29.15 -2.45 -5.62
CA PRO A 64 29.11 -1.13 -6.26
C PRO A 64 29.16 -1.15 -7.80
N SER A 65 29.60 -2.23 -8.40
CA SER A 65 29.63 -2.40 -9.86
C SER A 65 28.33 -3.01 -10.43
N GLY A 66 27.37 -3.31 -9.56
CA GLY A 66 26.11 -3.95 -9.93
C GLY A 66 24.99 -2.97 -10.24
N THR A 67 23.80 -3.55 -10.30
CA THR A 67 22.54 -2.81 -10.47
C THR A 67 21.53 -3.24 -9.40
N ALA A 68 20.60 -2.35 -9.05
CA ALA A 68 19.50 -2.60 -8.15
C ALA A 68 18.16 -2.29 -8.83
N LEU A 69 17.06 -2.63 -8.18
CA LEU A 69 15.69 -2.43 -8.69
C LEU A 69 15.55 -2.97 -10.13
N GLU A 70 16.02 -4.20 -10.34
CA GLU A 70 16.00 -4.88 -11.65
C GLU A 70 16.67 -4.10 -12.79
N GLY A 71 17.71 -3.32 -12.48
CA GLY A 71 18.49 -2.54 -13.45
C GLY A 71 18.09 -1.07 -13.56
N ASN A 72 17.08 -0.62 -12.83
CA ASN A 72 16.67 0.80 -12.82
C ASN A 72 17.67 1.69 -12.07
N ILE A 73 18.51 1.12 -11.21
CA ILE A 73 19.58 1.80 -10.48
C ILE A 73 20.92 1.19 -10.85
N THR A 74 21.90 2.05 -11.17
CA THR A 74 23.31 1.67 -11.36
C THR A 74 24.09 2.08 -10.13
N CYS A 75 24.63 1.09 -9.40
CA CYS A 75 25.22 1.31 -8.08
C CYS A 75 26.51 2.14 -8.10
N ASN A 76 27.32 2.04 -9.18
CA ASN A 76 28.60 2.76 -9.31
C ASN A 76 28.44 4.28 -9.54
N ALA A 77 27.23 4.76 -9.81
CA ALA A 77 26.94 6.17 -10.04
C ALA A 77 26.62 6.95 -8.76
N SER A 78 26.72 6.32 -7.59
CA SER A 78 26.29 6.90 -6.29
C SER A 78 24.89 7.51 -6.40
N PRO A 79 23.87 6.68 -6.60
CA PRO A 79 22.54 7.18 -6.88
C PRO A 79 21.97 7.99 -5.70
N THR A 80 21.38 9.13 -6.02
CA THR A 80 20.78 10.02 -5.02
C THR A 80 19.50 9.45 -4.42
N PRO A 81 19.09 9.90 -3.23
CA PRO A 81 17.78 9.54 -2.65
C PRO A 81 16.62 9.71 -3.62
N THR A 82 16.59 10.80 -4.36
CA THR A 82 15.55 11.07 -5.37
C THR A 82 15.54 10.00 -6.47
N GLN A 83 16.70 9.60 -6.97
CA GLN A 83 16.80 8.54 -7.99
C GLN A 83 16.31 7.19 -7.47
N TRP A 84 16.60 6.85 -6.21
CA TRP A 84 16.08 5.66 -5.56
C TRP A 84 14.55 5.69 -5.46
N ALA A 85 13.98 6.81 -5.05
CA ALA A 85 12.53 6.97 -4.91
C ALA A 85 11.81 6.83 -6.27
N GLU A 86 12.27 7.54 -7.30
CA GLU A 86 11.71 7.48 -8.65
C GLU A 86 11.84 6.09 -9.30
N ALA A 87 12.99 5.45 -9.14
CA ALA A 87 13.21 4.10 -9.63
C ALA A 87 12.31 3.08 -8.94
N PHE A 88 12.09 3.24 -7.65
CA PHE A 88 11.18 2.39 -6.89
C PHE A 88 9.71 2.58 -7.30
N GLU A 89 9.26 3.82 -7.48
CA GLU A 89 7.91 4.11 -8.01
C GLU A 89 7.72 3.49 -9.39
N THR A 90 8.69 3.69 -10.30
CA THR A 90 8.66 3.13 -11.67
C THR A 90 8.60 1.60 -11.67
N LYS A 91 9.30 0.97 -10.72
CA LYS A 91 9.34 -0.50 -10.57
C LYS A 91 8.07 -1.06 -9.96
N SER A 92 7.41 -0.31 -9.07
CA SER A 92 6.20 -0.79 -8.40
C SER A 92 5.02 -0.84 -9.36
N THR A 93 4.51 -2.04 -9.60
CA THR A 93 3.28 -2.27 -10.36
C THR A 93 2.08 -2.53 -9.48
N ASP A 94 2.27 -2.46 -8.17
CA ASP A 94 1.23 -2.72 -7.18
C ASP A 94 0.13 -1.66 -7.25
N LYS A 95 -1.08 -2.09 -6.92
CA LYS A 95 -2.25 -1.22 -6.86
C LYS A 95 -2.60 -0.90 -5.41
N ASN A 96 -3.12 0.31 -5.22
CA ASN A 96 -3.60 0.73 -3.91
C ASN A 96 -4.72 -0.23 -3.43
N PRO A 97 -4.58 -0.85 -2.24
CA PRO A 97 -5.57 -1.78 -1.69
C PRO A 97 -6.97 -1.18 -1.49
N HIS A 98 -7.06 0.15 -1.31
CA HIS A 98 -8.32 0.87 -1.14
C HIS A 98 -8.90 1.37 -2.47
N ASN A 99 -8.04 1.60 -3.48
CA ASN A 99 -8.46 2.05 -4.81
C ASN A 99 -7.61 1.41 -5.91
N SER A 100 -8.06 0.33 -6.49
CA SER A 100 -7.33 -0.41 -7.53
C SER A 100 -7.08 0.37 -8.83
N SER A 101 -7.68 1.56 -8.99
CA SER A 101 -7.40 2.45 -10.12
C SER A 101 -6.13 3.27 -9.93
N GLU A 102 -5.64 3.38 -8.70
CA GLU A 102 -4.46 4.14 -8.31
C GLU A 102 -3.25 3.24 -8.11
N ALA A 103 -2.05 3.79 -8.30
CA ALA A 103 -0.81 3.13 -7.95
C ALA A 103 -0.69 3.03 -6.42
N ALA A 104 -0.03 1.97 -5.94
CA ALA A 104 0.22 1.79 -4.52
C ALA A 104 1.39 2.63 -4.01
N VAL A 105 2.32 3.04 -4.88
CA VAL A 105 3.52 3.83 -4.54
C VAL A 105 3.47 5.18 -5.23
N SER A 106 3.89 6.23 -4.54
CA SER A 106 4.00 7.59 -5.08
C SER A 106 5.22 8.31 -4.50
N VAL A 107 5.96 8.99 -5.37
CA VAL A 107 7.10 9.88 -5.03
C VAL A 107 6.58 11.31 -4.90
N ALA A 108 5.50 11.53 -4.18
CA ALA A 108 5.01 12.86 -3.84
C ALA A 108 5.43 13.21 -2.41
N ALA A 109 5.29 14.48 -2.05
CA ALA A 109 5.32 14.86 -0.65
C ALA A 109 4.33 13.98 0.12
N ALA A 110 4.68 13.55 1.33
CA ALA A 110 3.86 12.66 2.14
C ALA A 110 2.39 13.11 2.12
N GLY A 111 1.54 12.23 1.62
CA GLY A 111 0.10 12.45 1.50
C GLY A 111 -0.67 11.63 2.52
N THR A 112 -1.98 11.84 2.56
CA THR A 112 -2.90 11.16 3.49
C THR A 112 -3.82 10.15 2.78
N THR A 113 -3.57 9.85 1.51
CA THR A 113 -4.38 8.88 0.77
C THR A 113 -4.17 7.48 1.36
N GLU A 114 -5.25 6.88 1.82
CA GLU A 114 -5.24 5.54 2.42
C GLU A 114 -4.66 4.51 1.46
N GLY A 115 -3.82 3.63 1.99
CA GLY A 115 -3.21 2.55 1.23
C GLY A 115 -2.16 2.96 0.21
N THR A 116 -1.85 4.27 0.07
CA THR A 116 -0.75 4.75 -0.77
C THR A 116 0.53 4.84 0.05
N LEU A 117 1.59 4.24 -0.45
CA LEU A 117 2.95 4.34 0.08
C LEU A 117 3.62 5.56 -0.53
N TYR A 118 3.91 6.54 0.28
CA TYR A 118 4.69 7.72 -0.13
C TYR A 118 6.16 7.48 0.16
N VAL A 119 7.02 7.75 -0.82
CA VAL A 119 8.48 7.67 -0.69
C VAL A 119 9.04 9.07 -0.87
N THR A 120 9.48 9.67 0.21
CA THR A 120 10.10 10.99 0.21
C THR A 120 11.61 10.87 0.32
N ALA A 121 12.33 11.62 -0.50
CA ALA A 121 13.77 11.66 -0.55
C ALA A 121 14.29 12.89 0.21
N VAL A 122 15.32 12.71 1.01
CA VAL A 122 16.09 13.76 1.67
C VAL A 122 17.51 13.67 1.17
N GLU A 123 17.97 14.70 0.45
CA GLU A 123 19.34 14.78 -0.03
C GLU A 123 20.28 15.18 1.12
N ALA A 124 21.53 14.69 1.07
CA ALA A 124 22.52 15.09 2.05
C ALA A 124 22.81 16.59 1.99
N ASP A 125 22.96 17.22 3.14
CA ASP A 125 23.37 18.61 3.27
C ASP A 125 24.39 18.75 4.41
N ASP A 126 25.66 18.71 4.03
CA ASP A 126 26.80 18.85 4.96
C ASP A 126 26.95 20.28 5.48
N THR A 127 26.22 21.24 4.89
CA THR A 127 26.25 22.66 5.27
C THR A 127 25.19 23.03 6.30
N ALA A 128 24.21 22.14 6.51
CA ALA A 128 23.21 22.32 7.54
C ALA A 128 23.79 22.15 8.95
N ASP A 129 23.18 22.74 9.94
CA ASP A 129 23.57 22.60 11.34
C ASP A 129 22.37 22.16 12.19
N PRO A 130 22.29 20.88 12.59
CA PRO A 130 23.23 19.77 12.31
C PRO A 130 23.22 19.31 10.83
N PRO A 131 24.29 18.67 10.33
CA PRO A 131 24.32 18.09 8.99
C PRO A 131 23.17 17.10 8.75
N VAL A 132 22.65 17.10 7.52
CA VAL A 132 21.57 16.21 7.11
C VAL A 132 22.13 15.05 6.29
N GLU A 133 21.88 13.84 6.72
CA GLU A 133 22.27 12.64 5.96
C GLU A 133 21.24 12.34 4.85
N ALA A 134 21.74 11.75 3.76
CA ALA A 134 20.89 11.28 2.68
C ALA A 134 19.97 10.17 3.17
N SER A 135 18.67 10.31 3.00
CA SER A 135 17.73 9.28 3.44
C SER A 135 16.48 9.19 2.57
N LEU A 136 15.79 8.05 2.71
CA LEU A 136 14.46 7.81 2.15
C LEU A 136 13.49 7.57 3.30
N THR A 137 12.41 8.33 3.32
CA THR A 137 11.33 8.10 4.28
C THR A 137 10.13 7.49 3.57
N LEU A 138 9.72 6.30 4.01
CA LEU A 138 8.54 5.61 3.54
C LEU A 138 7.40 5.85 4.53
N THR A 139 6.30 6.42 4.07
CA THR A 139 5.12 6.69 4.90
C THR A 139 3.86 6.11 4.29
N MET A 140 2.96 5.58 5.11
CA MET A 140 1.66 5.06 4.66
C MET A 140 0.61 5.19 5.77
N THR A 141 -0.59 5.65 5.40
CA THR A 141 -1.77 5.56 6.26
C THR A 141 -2.58 4.32 5.86
N PRO A 142 -2.64 3.26 6.68
CA PRO A 142 -3.25 1.99 6.30
C PRO A 142 -4.77 2.06 6.13
N ALA A 143 -5.45 2.86 6.94
CA ALA A 143 -6.90 3.09 6.93
C ALA A 143 -7.25 4.30 7.80
N ASP A 144 -8.45 4.84 7.62
CA ASP A 144 -8.99 5.94 8.43
C ASP A 144 -8.91 5.63 9.93
N GLY A 145 -8.39 6.58 10.69
CA GLY A 145 -8.24 6.48 12.15
C GLY A 145 -7.07 5.60 12.61
N GLU A 146 -6.24 5.10 11.71
CA GLU A 146 -5.00 4.39 12.04
C GLU A 146 -3.80 5.34 12.03
N ASP A 147 -2.81 5.03 12.87
CA ASP A 147 -1.55 5.75 12.88
C ASP A 147 -0.80 5.55 11.56
N THR A 148 -0.21 6.62 11.05
CA THR A 148 0.66 6.58 9.88
C THR A 148 1.91 5.76 10.20
N LEU A 149 2.17 4.75 9.38
CA LEU A 149 3.42 3.99 9.43
C LEU A 149 4.52 4.83 8.78
N SER A 150 5.68 4.90 9.41
CA SER A 150 6.83 5.63 8.89
C SER A 150 8.12 4.87 9.17
N GLN A 151 9.01 4.81 8.19
CA GLN A 151 10.35 4.23 8.30
C GLN A 151 11.32 5.06 7.48
N GLU A 152 12.40 5.45 8.10
CA GLU A 152 13.53 6.10 7.46
C GLU A 152 14.62 5.06 7.14
N ILE A 153 15.23 5.18 5.95
CA ILE A 153 16.33 4.36 5.46
C ILE A 153 17.45 5.33 5.09
N THR A 154 18.53 5.37 5.86
CA THR A 154 19.73 6.17 5.57
C THR A 154 20.52 5.54 4.42
N LEU A 155 21.03 6.37 3.53
CA LEU A 155 21.88 5.98 2.41
C LEU A 155 23.33 6.33 2.78
N GLU A 156 24.11 5.32 3.19
CA GLU A 156 25.56 5.48 3.51
C GLU A 156 26.42 5.31 2.26
#